data_b8ccc7f1296595525e134f1087bc1794
#
_entry.id   b8ccc7f1296595525e134f1087bc1794
#
_cell.length_a   1.000
_cell.length_b   1.000
_cell.length_c   1.000
_cell.angle_alpha   90.00
_cell.angle_beta   90.00
_cell.angle_gamma   90.00
#
_symmetry.space_group_name_H-M   'P 1'
#
loop_
_entity.id
_entity.type
_entity.pdbx_description
1 polymer ?
#
loop_
_entity_poly.entity_id
_entity_poly.type
_entity_poly.pdbx_seq_one_letter_code
_entity_poly.pdbx_strand_id
1 'polypeptide(L)'
;MTSMPYPRRALLRACVVSALAGLAGLPLLAQAEDVLRVSAIPDEAPTELQRKFAPLGAYLEAETGMKVSFVPVTDYAAVVEALATRKIDMAWLGGFTFVQARIRTNGTAVPLVQRAEDAKFISRFITASDSIKGFADLKGKTFAFGSPSSTSGHLMPRYFLGQEGINPDKDFKSTAFSGAHDATVAFVQAGKVDAGVLNASVWDKLVEQKKVDTAKVRVFATTPAYFDYNWTVRGDLDPKIQAKLTQAFLKLDPANPAHKEIMALQRASKFIPTKAENYKGIETAAQAAGLLK
;
A
#
# COMPACT_ATOMS: atom_id res chain seq x y z
N MET A 1 -74.62 -59.23 -33.05
CA MET A 1 -74.92 -59.33 -34.48
C MET A 1 -74.15 -58.30 -35.21
N THR A 2 -73.35 -58.77 -36.07
CA THR A 2 -72.82 -58.34 -37.37
C THR A 2 -71.86 -57.19 -37.32
N SER A 3 -70.63 -57.41 -37.44
CA SER A 3 -69.71 -57.76 -38.55
C SER A 3 -69.09 -56.53 -39.17
N MET A 4 -67.79 -56.50 -39.05
CA MET A 4 -66.73 -55.90 -39.89
C MET A 4 -67.13 -55.40 -41.33
N PRO A 5 -66.32 -54.66 -42.07
CA PRO A 5 -64.83 -54.81 -42.15
C PRO A 5 -64.00 -53.53 -42.41
N TYR A 6 -62.69 -53.71 -42.27
CA TYR A 6 -61.66 -52.88 -42.85
C TYR A 6 -61.69 -52.79 -44.41
N PRO A 7 -61.11 -51.77 -44.98
CA PRO A 7 -59.90 -52.09 -45.77
C PRO A 7 -58.71 -51.18 -45.58
N ARG A 8 -57.59 -51.85 -45.73
CA ARG A 8 -56.26 -51.36 -45.93
C ARG A 8 -56.14 -50.54 -47.26
N ARG A 9 -55.39 -49.49 -47.24
CA ARG A 9 -54.47 -49.08 -48.32
C ARG A 9 -53.87 -47.75 -47.91
N ALA A 10 -52.59 -47.73 -47.69
CA ALA A 10 -51.47 -47.30 -48.54
C ALA A 10 -51.22 -45.85 -48.36
N LEU A 11 -50.10 -45.35 -48.16
CA LEU A 11 -48.81 -45.38 -48.76
C LEU A 11 -47.96 -44.26 -48.19
N LEU A 12 -46.76 -44.56 -47.87
CA LEU A 12 -45.55 -43.79 -48.20
C LEU A 12 -45.74 -42.32 -48.58
N ARG A 13 -45.18 -41.51 -47.76
CA ARG A 13 -44.38 -40.27 -48.08
C ARG A 13 -44.33 -39.45 -46.81
N ALA A 14 -43.23 -39.32 -46.17
CA ALA A 14 -42.20 -38.32 -46.34
C ALA A 14 -41.23 -38.44 -45.17
N CYS A 15 -40.16 -39.14 -45.37
CA CYS A 15 -38.91 -38.91 -44.66
C CYS A 15 -38.19 -37.81 -45.44
N VAL A 16 -38.25 -36.57 -45.04
CA VAL A 16 -37.24 -35.51 -45.30
C VAL A 16 -37.59 -34.35 -44.40
N VAL A 17 -36.54 -33.73 -43.83
CA VAL A 17 -36.53 -32.45 -43.11
C VAL A 17 -36.75 -32.56 -41.59
N SER A 18 -35.69 -32.87 -40.88
CA SER A 18 -35.40 -32.30 -39.58
C SER A 18 -33.93 -32.52 -39.22
N ALA A 19 -33.03 -32.03 -40.06
CA ALA A 19 -31.60 -31.93 -39.78
C ALA A 19 -31.15 -30.47 -39.81
N LEU A 20 -31.75 -29.65 -38.93
CA LEU A 20 -31.33 -28.24 -38.76
C LEU A 20 -31.85 -27.70 -37.43
N ALA A 21 -31.32 -28.19 -36.31
CA ALA A 21 -31.47 -27.50 -35.02
C ALA A 21 -30.44 -28.06 -34.01
N GLY A 22 -29.17 -28.09 -34.39
CA GLY A 22 -28.09 -28.54 -33.53
C GLY A 22 -26.95 -27.57 -33.44
N LEU A 23 -27.21 -26.25 -33.63
CA LEU A 23 -26.29 -25.23 -33.10
C LEU A 23 -26.72 -24.88 -31.68
N ALA A 24 -26.60 -25.85 -30.78
CA ALA A 24 -26.64 -25.60 -29.36
C ALA A 24 -25.49 -24.64 -29.05
N GLY A 25 -25.84 -23.47 -28.58
CA GLY A 25 -24.91 -22.42 -28.16
C GLY A 25 -23.87 -23.04 -27.22
N LEU A 26 -22.62 -23.02 -27.67
CA LEU A 26 -21.49 -23.15 -26.76
C LEU A 26 -21.71 -22.08 -25.67
N PRO A 27 -21.74 -22.48 -24.38
CA PRO A 27 -21.70 -21.46 -23.35
C PRO A 27 -20.44 -20.66 -23.62
N LEU A 28 -20.57 -19.36 -23.93
CA LEU A 28 -19.50 -18.44 -23.71
C LEU A 28 -19.18 -18.60 -22.22
N LEU A 29 -18.12 -19.34 -21.93
CA LEU A 29 -17.47 -19.24 -20.63
C LEU A 29 -17.11 -17.79 -20.51
N ALA A 30 -17.94 -17.04 -19.80
CA ALA A 30 -17.57 -15.71 -19.33
C ALA A 30 -16.28 -15.91 -18.58
N GLN A 31 -15.17 -15.60 -19.22
CA GLN A 31 -13.86 -15.58 -18.58
C GLN A 31 -14.02 -14.54 -17.48
N ALA A 32 -14.03 -15.01 -16.23
CA ALA A 32 -14.06 -14.11 -15.09
C ALA A 32 -12.91 -13.12 -15.32
N GLU A 33 -13.24 -11.84 -15.44
CA GLU A 33 -12.23 -10.79 -15.59
C GLU A 33 -11.26 -10.96 -14.42
N ASP A 34 -9.99 -11.20 -14.70
CA ASP A 34 -8.96 -11.31 -13.67
C ASP A 34 -8.84 -9.95 -12.97
N VAL A 35 -9.35 -9.85 -11.76
CA VAL A 35 -9.33 -8.63 -10.95
C VAL A 35 -8.12 -8.66 -10.04
N LEU A 36 -7.21 -7.70 -10.21
CA LEU A 36 -6.13 -7.43 -9.28
C LEU A 36 -6.65 -6.53 -8.14
N ARG A 37 -6.76 -7.07 -6.94
CA ARG A 37 -7.18 -6.33 -5.74
C ARG A 37 -5.96 -5.67 -5.13
N VAL A 38 -5.96 -4.35 -5.11
CA VAL A 38 -4.83 -3.53 -4.65
C VAL A 38 -5.23 -2.74 -3.42
N SER A 39 -4.33 -2.59 -2.46
CA SER A 39 -4.53 -1.75 -1.29
C SER A 39 -3.28 -0.93 -0.98
N ALA A 40 -3.39 -0.06 0.00
CA ALA A 40 -2.27 0.72 0.52
C ALA A 40 -2.44 0.93 2.03
N ILE A 41 -1.33 1.06 2.75
CA ILE A 41 -1.38 1.59 4.12
C ILE A 41 -2.01 3.00 4.09
N PRO A 42 -2.92 3.33 5.02
CA PRO A 42 -3.56 4.65 5.07
C PRO A 42 -2.61 5.68 5.70
N ASP A 43 -1.51 5.98 4.99
CA ASP A 43 -0.44 6.87 5.45
C ASP A 43 -0.77 8.36 5.35
N GLU A 44 -1.84 8.69 4.63
CA GLU A 44 -2.41 10.03 4.46
C GLU A 44 -3.95 9.95 4.48
N ALA A 45 -4.63 11.10 4.43
CA ALA A 45 -6.10 11.17 4.39
C ALA A 45 -6.69 10.37 3.21
N PRO A 46 -7.88 9.76 3.36
CA PRO A 46 -8.47 8.88 2.32
C PRO A 46 -8.60 9.54 0.95
N THR A 47 -8.94 10.83 0.90
CA THR A 47 -9.04 11.60 -0.35
C THR A 47 -7.69 11.76 -1.05
N GLU A 48 -6.59 11.91 -0.29
CA GLU A 48 -5.24 11.96 -0.83
C GLU A 48 -4.81 10.60 -1.38
N LEU A 49 -5.16 9.51 -0.69
CA LEU A 49 -4.87 8.15 -1.16
C LEU A 49 -5.62 7.84 -2.46
N GLN A 50 -6.91 8.20 -2.52
CA GLN A 50 -7.70 8.02 -3.75
C GLN A 50 -7.08 8.80 -4.92
N ARG A 51 -6.73 10.06 -4.72
CA ARG A 51 -6.07 10.90 -5.73
C ARG A 51 -4.74 10.30 -6.18
N LYS A 52 -3.96 9.74 -5.25
CA LYS A 52 -2.64 9.16 -5.48
C LYS A 52 -2.72 7.85 -6.27
N PHE A 53 -3.69 7.00 -5.98
CA PHE A 53 -3.72 5.63 -6.51
C PHE A 53 -4.66 5.44 -7.70
N ALA A 54 -5.66 6.30 -7.94
CA ALA A 54 -6.58 6.14 -9.06
C ALA A 54 -5.87 6.19 -10.43
N PRO A 55 -5.00 7.17 -10.75
CA PRO A 55 -4.29 7.18 -12.02
C PRO A 55 -3.30 5.99 -12.17
N LEU A 56 -2.66 5.58 -11.08
CA LEU A 56 -1.80 4.40 -11.10
C LEU A 56 -2.59 3.12 -11.37
N GLY A 57 -3.79 2.97 -10.77
CA GLY A 57 -4.68 1.84 -11.02
C GLY A 57 -5.06 1.74 -12.50
N ALA A 58 -5.51 2.83 -13.10
CA ALA A 58 -5.85 2.89 -14.53
C ALA A 58 -4.64 2.55 -15.43
N TYR A 59 -3.46 3.02 -15.07
CA TYR A 59 -2.22 2.68 -15.77
C TYR A 59 -1.91 1.18 -15.68
N LEU A 60 -2.00 0.60 -14.48
CA LEU A 60 -1.75 -0.84 -14.28
C LEU A 60 -2.78 -1.71 -15.03
N GLU A 61 -4.05 -1.29 -15.10
CA GLU A 61 -5.07 -1.95 -15.95
C GLU A 61 -4.62 -2.00 -17.41
N ALA A 62 -4.18 -0.86 -17.95
CA ALA A 62 -3.74 -0.77 -19.35
C ALA A 62 -2.51 -1.63 -19.62
N GLU A 63 -1.53 -1.67 -18.71
CA GLU A 63 -0.27 -2.41 -18.90
C GLU A 63 -0.43 -3.92 -18.67
N THR A 64 -1.33 -4.34 -17.80
CA THR A 64 -1.47 -5.76 -17.42
C THR A 64 -2.60 -6.46 -18.14
N GLY A 65 -3.60 -5.71 -18.61
CA GLY A 65 -4.86 -6.25 -19.13
C GLY A 65 -5.78 -6.82 -18.06
N MET A 66 -5.48 -6.59 -16.77
CA MET A 66 -6.29 -7.00 -15.63
C MET A 66 -7.08 -5.80 -15.12
N LYS A 67 -8.30 -6.02 -14.63
CA LYS A 67 -9.02 -4.99 -13.91
C LYS A 67 -8.37 -4.72 -12.56
N VAL A 68 -8.18 -3.45 -12.19
CA VAL A 68 -7.60 -3.08 -10.89
C VAL A 68 -8.68 -2.54 -9.97
N SER A 69 -8.85 -3.16 -8.80
CA SER A 69 -9.78 -2.74 -7.78
C SER A 69 -9.05 -2.30 -6.51
N PHE A 70 -9.21 -1.04 -6.13
CA PHE A 70 -8.62 -0.55 -4.89
C PHE A 70 -9.53 -0.91 -3.70
N VAL A 71 -8.97 -1.64 -2.73
CA VAL A 71 -9.63 -2.08 -1.50
C VAL A 71 -9.16 -1.19 -0.35
N PRO A 72 -9.96 -0.25 0.14
CA PRO A 72 -9.57 0.59 1.27
C PRO A 72 -9.52 -0.23 2.56
N VAL A 73 -8.64 0.19 3.46
CA VAL A 73 -8.46 -0.40 4.79
C VAL A 73 -8.51 0.69 5.87
N THR A 74 -8.80 0.29 7.10
CA THR A 74 -8.97 1.23 8.22
C THR A 74 -7.65 1.67 8.86
N ASP A 75 -6.63 0.81 8.82
CA ASP A 75 -5.34 1.04 9.45
C ASP A 75 -4.22 0.20 8.80
N TYR A 76 -2.99 0.42 9.26
CA TYR A 76 -1.79 -0.27 8.73
C TYR A 76 -1.79 -1.78 8.99
N ALA A 77 -2.34 -2.24 10.11
CA ALA A 77 -2.39 -3.67 10.41
C ALA A 77 -3.42 -4.38 9.52
N ALA A 78 -4.50 -3.69 9.16
CA ALA A 78 -5.55 -4.23 8.31
C ALA A 78 -5.04 -4.55 6.89
N VAL A 79 -4.12 -3.77 6.31
CA VAL A 79 -3.54 -4.09 4.99
C VAL A 79 -2.64 -5.33 5.07
N VAL A 80 -1.88 -5.48 6.14
CA VAL A 80 -1.05 -6.67 6.39
C VAL A 80 -1.91 -7.92 6.45
N GLU A 81 -3.00 -7.87 7.24
CA GLU A 81 -3.93 -8.98 7.37
C GLU A 81 -4.67 -9.28 6.07
N ALA A 82 -5.08 -8.24 5.31
CA ALA A 82 -5.74 -8.42 4.03
C ALA A 82 -4.84 -9.13 3.00
N LEU A 83 -3.54 -8.80 2.98
CA LEU A 83 -2.57 -9.49 2.11
C LEU A 83 -2.36 -10.94 2.57
N ALA A 84 -2.18 -11.17 3.87
CA ALA A 84 -1.94 -12.49 4.43
C ALA A 84 -3.13 -13.44 4.26
N THR A 85 -4.36 -12.91 4.30
CA THR A 85 -5.61 -13.68 4.13
C THR A 85 -6.13 -13.69 2.69
N ARG A 86 -5.34 -13.22 1.72
CA ARG A 86 -5.67 -13.19 0.28
C ARG A 86 -6.92 -12.37 -0.06
N LYS A 87 -7.28 -11.40 0.77
CA LYS A 87 -8.34 -10.43 0.48
C LYS A 87 -7.88 -9.38 -0.54
N ILE A 88 -6.56 -9.17 -0.62
CA ILE A 88 -5.89 -8.35 -1.62
C ILE A 88 -4.73 -9.13 -2.25
N ASP A 89 -4.32 -8.72 -3.45
CA ASP A 89 -3.28 -9.38 -4.23
C ASP A 89 -1.97 -8.59 -4.19
N MET A 90 -2.06 -7.27 -4.09
CA MET A 90 -0.93 -6.34 -4.06
C MET A 90 -1.20 -5.21 -3.07
N ALA A 91 -0.15 -4.73 -2.42
CA ALA A 91 -0.23 -3.61 -1.48
C ALA A 91 0.97 -2.67 -1.57
N TRP A 92 0.71 -1.37 -1.39
CA TRP A 92 1.70 -0.37 -1.04
C TRP A 92 1.95 -0.44 0.47
N LEU A 93 3.14 -0.86 0.84
CA LEU A 93 3.54 -1.08 2.24
C LEU A 93 4.73 -0.18 2.61
N GLY A 94 4.83 0.21 3.87
CA GLY A 94 6.08 0.66 4.44
C GLY A 94 6.98 -0.53 4.79
N GLY A 95 8.27 -0.28 5.05
CA GLY A 95 9.22 -1.35 5.37
C GLY A 95 8.80 -2.21 6.56
N PHE A 96 8.22 -1.60 7.60
CA PHE A 96 7.77 -2.36 8.77
C PHE A 96 6.51 -3.18 8.49
N THR A 97 5.51 -2.64 7.80
CA THR A 97 4.34 -3.43 7.38
C THR A 97 4.72 -4.53 6.39
N PHE A 98 5.74 -4.33 5.56
CA PHE A 98 6.30 -5.38 4.72
C PHE A 98 6.91 -6.52 5.57
N VAL A 99 7.73 -6.19 6.57
CA VAL A 99 8.29 -7.20 7.51
C VAL A 99 7.16 -7.95 8.22
N GLN A 100 6.15 -7.25 8.72
CA GLN A 100 4.98 -7.86 9.33
C GLN A 100 4.23 -8.78 8.35
N ALA A 101 4.04 -8.35 7.09
CA ALA A 101 3.41 -9.17 6.05
C ALA A 101 4.21 -10.44 5.76
N ARG A 102 5.55 -10.35 5.68
CA ARG A 102 6.38 -11.53 5.52
C ARG A 102 6.24 -12.52 6.67
N ILE A 103 6.24 -12.05 7.91
CA ILE A 103 6.04 -12.90 9.09
C ILE A 103 4.67 -13.58 9.01
N ARG A 104 3.60 -12.82 8.75
CA ARG A 104 2.23 -13.35 8.66
C ARG A 104 2.01 -14.33 7.51
N THR A 105 2.80 -14.22 6.44
CA THR A 105 2.75 -15.11 5.27
C THR A 105 3.85 -16.18 5.26
N ASN A 106 4.51 -16.43 6.40
CA ASN A 106 5.63 -17.38 6.51
C ASN A 106 6.72 -17.13 5.46
N GLY A 107 7.06 -15.85 5.21
CA GLY A 107 8.11 -15.44 4.30
C GLY A 107 7.73 -15.39 2.83
N THR A 108 6.48 -15.69 2.45
CA THR A 108 6.08 -15.81 1.03
C THR A 108 5.72 -14.48 0.36
N ALA A 109 5.40 -13.40 1.09
CA ALA A 109 5.15 -12.09 0.49
C ALA A 109 6.39 -11.59 -0.28
N VAL A 110 6.18 -11.08 -1.51
CA VAL A 110 7.25 -10.71 -2.46
C VAL A 110 7.19 -9.20 -2.73
N PRO A 111 8.24 -8.44 -2.35
CA PRO A 111 8.33 -7.04 -2.75
C PRO A 111 8.84 -6.98 -4.18
N LEU A 112 8.12 -6.27 -5.06
CA LEU A 112 8.44 -6.18 -6.48
C LEU A 112 9.33 -4.97 -6.79
N VAL A 113 8.86 -3.80 -6.41
CA VAL A 113 9.50 -2.52 -6.72
C VAL A 113 9.36 -1.54 -5.56
N GLN A 114 10.23 -0.55 -5.57
CA GLN A 114 10.19 0.62 -4.69
C GLN A 114 10.53 1.87 -5.48
N ARG A 115 10.23 3.04 -4.94
CA ARG A 115 10.76 4.29 -5.49
C ARG A 115 12.26 4.37 -5.19
N ALA A 116 13.02 5.04 -6.02
CA ALA A 116 14.45 5.24 -5.77
C ALA A 116 14.71 5.96 -4.43
N GLU A 117 13.84 6.86 -4.05
CA GLU A 117 13.86 7.61 -2.78
C GLU A 117 13.72 6.70 -1.55
N ASP A 118 13.00 5.58 -1.70
CA ASP A 118 12.74 4.65 -0.59
C ASP A 118 13.97 3.84 -0.15
N ALA A 119 15.03 3.81 -0.95
CA ALA A 119 16.31 3.21 -0.58
C ALA A 119 17.13 4.04 0.42
N LYS A 120 16.80 5.34 0.57
CA LYS A 120 17.46 6.29 1.48
C LYS A 120 16.44 7.19 2.16
N PHE A 121 15.38 6.56 2.68
CA PHE A 121 14.27 7.27 3.29
C PHE A 121 14.64 7.82 4.67
N ILE A 122 14.01 8.93 5.08
CA ILE A 122 14.22 9.55 6.40
C ILE A 122 12.89 9.95 7.03
N SER A 123 12.90 10.06 8.37
CA SER A 123 11.82 10.69 9.14
C SER A 123 12.20 12.10 9.57
N ARG A 124 11.20 12.97 9.71
CA ARG A 124 11.36 14.31 10.26
C ARG A 124 10.66 14.43 11.60
N PHE A 125 11.40 14.89 12.61
CA PHE A 125 10.87 15.25 13.91
C PHE A 125 10.48 16.72 13.87
N ILE A 126 9.24 17.01 14.23
CA ILE A 126 8.63 18.35 14.15
C ILE A 126 8.13 18.82 15.49
N THR A 127 8.13 20.13 15.70
CA THR A 127 7.61 20.78 16.91
C THR A 127 7.13 22.20 16.60
N ALA A 128 6.18 22.67 17.40
CA ALA A 128 5.79 24.08 17.47
C ALA A 128 6.38 24.78 18.69
N SER A 129 7.16 24.10 19.53
CA SER A 129 7.75 24.66 20.76
C SER A 129 9.16 25.17 20.53
N ASP A 130 9.43 26.40 20.91
CA ASP A 130 10.77 26.99 20.85
C ASP A 130 11.77 26.35 21.83
N SER A 131 11.25 25.66 22.86
CA SER A 131 12.10 25.00 23.84
C SER A 131 12.67 23.66 23.37
N ILE A 132 12.15 23.07 22.28
CA ILE A 132 12.61 21.78 21.75
C ILE A 132 13.56 22.03 20.58
N LYS A 133 14.86 21.84 20.79
CA LYS A 133 15.93 22.03 19.79
C LYS A 133 16.62 20.74 19.41
N GLY A 134 16.46 19.69 20.20
CA GLY A 134 17.07 18.37 20.00
C GLY A 134 16.33 17.28 20.75
N PHE A 135 16.81 16.04 20.62
CA PHE A 135 16.17 14.89 21.23
C PHE A 135 16.13 14.94 22.75
N ALA A 136 17.16 15.51 23.41
CA ALA A 136 17.20 15.64 24.85
C ALA A 136 16.04 16.47 25.44
N ASP A 137 15.55 17.46 24.65
CA ASP A 137 14.46 18.33 25.05
C ASP A 137 13.07 17.65 25.01
N LEU A 138 12.99 16.44 24.46
CA LEU A 138 11.76 15.64 24.41
C LEU A 138 11.40 15.01 25.77
N LYS A 139 12.32 14.96 26.73
CA LYS A 139 12.05 14.42 28.06
C LYS A 139 10.97 15.24 28.77
N GLY A 140 9.96 14.53 29.28
CA GLY A 140 8.79 15.13 29.93
C GLY A 140 7.80 15.82 28.98
N LYS A 141 7.98 15.73 27.66
CA LYS A 141 7.07 16.28 26.64
C LYS A 141 6.04 15.28 26.16
N THR A 142 4.95 15.78 25.60
CA THR A 142 3.96 14.98 24.89
C THR A 142 4.40 14.78 23.45
N PHE A 143 4.24 13.56 22.92
CA PHE A 143 4.76 13.21 21.61
C PHE A 143 3.75 12.41 20.75
N ALA A 144 3.67 12.73 19.47
CA ALA A 144 2.87 11.96 18.51
C ALA A 144 3.76 11.12 17.58
N PHE A 145 3.52 9.82 17.61
CA PHE A 145 3.91 8.90 16.53
C PHE A 145 2.83 8.86 15.44
N GLY A 146 3.13 8.27 14.28
CA GLY A 146 2.16 8.01 13.22
C GLY A 146 1.24 6.84 13.56
N SER A 147 1.29 5.75 12.78
CA SER A 147 0.62 4.48 13.11
C SER A 147 1.55 3.56 13.91
N PRO A 148 1.04 2.67 14.79
CA PRO A 148 1.85 1.65 15.45
C PRO A 148 2.70 0.80 14.50
N SER A 149 2.21 0.50 13.30
CA SER A 149 2.92 -0.28 12.26
C SER A 149 3.65 0.59 11.23
N SER A 150 3.77 1.91 11.46
CA SER A 150 4.52 2.79 10.56
C SER A 150 6.02 2.63 10.72
N THR A 151 6.76 2.54 9.61
CA THR A 151 8.22 2.58 9.60
C THR A 151 8.72 3.96 9.99
N SER A 152 8.37 4.97 9.19
CA SER A 152 8.88 6.34 9.31
C SER A 152 8.15 7.18 10.38
N GLY A 153 6.92 6.81 10.74
CA GLY A 153 6.16 7.49 11.78
C GLY A 153 6.28 6.86 13.17
N HIS A 154 6.90 5.68 13.31
CA HIS A 154 7.01 5.01 14.60
C HIS A 154 8.30 4.21 14.77
N LEU A 155 8.46 3.08 14.06
CA LEU A 155 9.53 2.12 14.32
C LEU A 155 10.92 2.76 14.26
N MET A 156 11.29 3.33 13.11
CA MET A 156 12.64 3.88 12.93
C MET A 156 12.92 5.07 13.83
N PRO A 157 11.99 6.04 14.00
CA PRO A 157 12.13 7.08 15.02
C PRO A 157 12.34 6.53 16.43
N ARG A 158 11.55 5.53 16.85
CA ARG A 158 11.70 4.90 18.18
C ARG A 158 13.07 4.23 18.34
N TYR A 159 13.49 3.51 17.32
CA TYR A 159 14.81 2.85 17.29
C TYR A 159 15.96 3.87 17.42
N PHE A 160 15.92 4.95 16.64
CA PHE A 160 16.97 5.97 16.71
C PHE A 160 16.93 6.78 18.00
N LEU A 161 15.76 7.07 18.58
CA LEU A 161 15.66 7.65 19.93
C LEU A 161 16.33 6.72 20.95
N GLY A 162 16.13 5.41 20.83
CA GLY A 162 16.81 4.43 21.66
C GLY A 162 18.33 4.44 21.53
N GLN A 163 18.87 4.66 20.31
CA GLN A 163 20.32 4.84 20.08
C GLN A 163 20.86 6.10 20.78
N GLU A 164 20.05 7.16 20.90
CA GLU A 164 20.35 8.38 21.64
C GLU A 164 20.07 8.26 23.15
N GLY A 165 19.80 7.04 23.64
CA GLY A 165 19.54 6.79 25.05
C GLY A 165 18.18 7.30 25.56
N ILE A 166 17.23 7.53 24.65
CA ILE A 166 15.87 8.00 24.98
C ILE A 166 14.87 6.87 24.79
N ASN A 167 14.16 6.57 25.87
CA ASN A 167 13.05 5.62 25.83
C ASN A 167 11.71 6.38 25.88
N PRO A 168 10.96 6.44 24.76
CA PRO A 168 9.71 7.20 24.70
C PRO A 168 8.68 6.79 25.77
N ASP A 169 8.66 5.52 26.18
CA ASP A 169 7.69 5.03 27.16
C ASP A 169 8.02 5.43 28.59
N LYS A 170 9.28 5.83 28.84
CA LYS A 170 9.77 6.24 30.19
C LYS A 170 10.07 7.73 30.27
N ASP A 171 10.68 8.27 29.20
CA ASP A 171 11.23 9.63 29.21
C ASP A 171 10.21 10.69 28.78
N PHE A 172 9.18 10.31 27.98
CA PHE A 172 8.15 11.25 27.55
C PHE A 172 7.04 11.34 28.59
N LYS A 173 6.38 12.49 28.67
CA LYS A 173 5.19 12.67 29.53
C LYS A 173 4.06 11.75 29.08
N SER A 174 3.85 11.66 27.77
CA SER A 174 2.93 10.71 27.13
C SER A 174 3.21 10.60 25.64
N THR A 175 2.83 9.47 25.07
CA THR A 175 2.84 9.24 23.63
C THR A 175 1.44 9.02 23.10
N ALA A 176 1.17 9.46 21.86
CA ALA A 176 -0.08 9.21 21.15
C ALA A 176 0.23 8.71 19.74
N PHE A 177 -0.67 7.97 19.15
CA PHE A 177 -0.63 7.60 17.74
C PHE A 177 -1.64 8.44 16.96
N SER A 178 -1.16 9.20 15.98
CA SER A 178 -2.00 10.05 15.13
C SER A 178 -2.75 9.26 14.04
N GLY A 179 -2.24 8.08 13.71
CA GLY A 179 -2.78 7.20 12.68
C GLY A 179 -2.18 7.42 11.28
N ALA A 180 -1.92 8.67 10.88
CA ALA A 180 -1.41 9.05 9.57
C ALA A 180 -0.41 10.21 9.67
N HIS A 181 0.40 10.44 8.64
CA HIS A 181 1.46 11.44 8.67
C HIS A 181 0.95 12.88 8.66
N ASP A 182 -0.08 13.16 7.89
CA ASP A 182 -0.75 14.47 7.86
C ASP A 182 -1.44 14.78 9.20
N ALA A 183 -2.02 13.77 9.84
CA ALA A 183 -2.60 13.90 11.17
C ALA A 183 -1.54 14.21 12.24
N THR A 184 -0.30 13.67 12.12
CA THR A 184 0.79 14.04 13.03
C THR A 184 1.08 15.53 12.95
N VAL A 185 1.17 16.11 11.74
CA VAL A 185 1.38 17.54 11.55
C VAL A 185 0.24 18.35 12.18
N ALA A 186 -1.01 17.92 11.94
CA ALA A 186 -2.18 18.58 12.51
C ALA A 186 -2.16 18.56 14.06
N PHE A 187 -1.71 17.46 14.68
CA PHE A 187 -1.60 17.37 16.14
C PHE A 187 -0.58 18.39 16.70
N VAL A 188 0.60 18.48 16.08
CA VAL A 188 1.64 19.44 16.50
C VAL A 188 1.17 20.87 16.25
N GLN A 189 0.62 21.17 15.07
CA GLN A 189 0.17 22.50 14.69
C GLN A 189 -0.97 23.02 15.59
N ALA A 190 -1.85 22.12 16.04
CA ALA A 190 -2.94 22.41 16.95
C ALA A 190 -2.52 22.45 18.44
N GLY A 191 -1.24 22.20 18.77
CA GLY A 191 -0.75 22.14 20.15
C GLY A 191 -1.32 20.96 20.96
N LYS A 192 -1.83 19.91 20.31
CA LYS A 192 -2.29 18.70 20.99
C LYS A 192 -1.13 17.90 21.59
N VAL A 193 0.04 18.02 21.00
CA VAL A 193 1.32 17.45 21.45
C VAL A 193 2.43 18.47 21.25
N ASP A 194 3.50 18.34 22.04
CA ASP A 194 4.67 19.25 21.96
C ASP A 194 5.53 18.96 20.73
N ALA A 195 5.61 17.71 20.32
CA ALA A 195 6.39 17.26 19.17
C ALA A 195 5.77 16.02 18.52
N GLY A 196 6.22 15.70 17.32
CA GLY A 196 5.82 14.50 16.61
C GLY A 196 6.84 14.09 15.55
N VAL A 197 6.63 12.95 14.92
CA VAL A 197 7.50 12.43 13.87
C VAL A 197 6.69 11.87 12.71
N LEU A 198 7.16 12.12 11.50
CA LEU A 198 6.49 11.68 10.28
C LEU A 198 7.47 11.43 9.13
N ASN A 199 6.93 10.86 8.08
CA ASN A 199 7.54 10.69 6.76
C ASN A 199 7.99 12.05 6.18
N ALA A 200 9.27 12.14 5.80
CA ALA A 200 9.84 13.37 5.28
C ALA A 200 9.15 13.84 3.99
N SER A 201 8.80 12.93 3.07
CA SER A 201 8.18 13.30 1.80
C SER A 201 6.75 13.81 1.95
N VAL A 202 6.02 13.36 2.98
CA VAL A 202 4.70 13.93 3.34
C VAL A 202 4.86 15.31 3.96
N TRP A 203 5.83 15.50 4.83
CA TRP A 203 6.16 16.83 5.35
C TRP A 203 6.44 17.81 4.22
N ASP A 204 7.36 17.47 3.29
CA ASP A 204 7.73 18.31 2.17
C ASP A 204 6.52 18.67 1.29
N LYS A 205 5.66 17.68 0.99
CA LYS A 205 4.40 17.90 0.27
C LYS A 205 3.49 18.90 0.98
N LEU A 206 3.30 18.74 2.29
CA LEU A 206 2.40 19.61 3.06
C LEU A 206 2.94 21.05 3.13
N VAL A 207 4.24 21.22 3.23
CA VAL A 207 4.90 22.55 3.17
C VAL A 207 4.74 23.17 1.78
N GLU A 208 5.00 22.42 0.71
CA GLU A 208 4.83 22.87 -0.67
C GLU A 208 3.38 23.30 -0.96
N GLN A 209 2.42 22.53 -0.44
CA GLN A 209 0.98 22.83 -0.55
C GLN A 209 0.51 23.94 0.40
N LYS A 210 1.40 24.52 1.20
CA LYS A 210 1.06 25.55 2.22
C LYS A 210 0.04 25.08 3.24
N LYS A 211 0.00 23.76 3.52
CA LYS A 211 -0.87 23.15 4.55
C LYS A 211 -0.23 23.17 5.94
N VAL A 212 1.03 23.61 6.05
CA VAL A 212 1.77 23.79 7.31
C VAL A 212 2.16 25.24 7.45
N ASP A 213 1.88 25.82 8.62
CA ASP A 213 2.42 27.12 9.02
C ASP A 213 3.86 26.93 9.50
N THR A 214 4.80 27.06 8.57
CA THR A 214 6.25 26.87 8.85
C THR A 214 6.86 27.98 9.75
N ALA A 215 6.12 29.06 10.02
CA ALA A 215 6.50 30.03 11.04
C ALA A 215 6.26 29.50 12.45
N LYS A 216 5.33 28.54 12.62
CA LYS A 216 5.00 27.92 13.90
C LYS A 216 5.57 26.52 14.05
N VAL A 217 5.48 25.69 13.01
CA VAL A 217 5.92 24.29 13.07
C VAL A 217 7.20 24.13 12.26
N ARG A 218 8.22 23.60 12.90
CA ARG A 218 9.53 23.39 12.27
C ARG A 218 10.06 21.98 12.49
N VAL A 219 10.94 21.56 11.60
CA VAL A 219 11.75 20.35 11.78
C VAL A 219 12.91 20.71 12.72
N PHE A 220 13.11 19.91 13.79
CA PHE A 220 14.23 20.07 14.70
C PHE A 220 15.27 18.95 14.62
N ALA A 221 14.88 17.76 14.05
CA ALA A 221 15.77 16.64 13.84
C ALA A 221 15.28 15.74 12.70
N THR A 222 16.20 14.92 12.17
CA THR A 222 15.91 13.90 11.17
C THR A 222 16.61 12.59 11.56
N THR A 223 16.08 11.45 11.12
CA THR A 223 16.76 10.16 11.29
C THR A 223 17.91 10.02 10.30
N PRO A 224 18.88 9.12 10.54
CA PRO A 224 19.66 8.49 9.49
C PRO A 224 18.77 7.84 8.43
N ALA A 225 19.33 7.58 7.23
CA ALA A 225 18.60 6.95 6.14
C ALA A 225 18.37 5.44 6.37
N TYR A 226 17.23 4.95 5.88
CA TYR A 226 16.85 3.53 5.92
C TYR A 226 15.99 3.18 4.69
N PHE A 227 15.74 1.88 4.45
CA PHE A 227 14.76 1.44 3.44
C PHE A 227 13.34 1.60 3.98
N ASP A 228 12.42 2.10 3.15
CA ASP A 228 11.02 2.21 3.55
C ASP A 228 10.09 1.60 2.48
N TYR A 229 9.27 2.36 1.81
CA TYR A 229 8.13 1.90 1.03
C TYR A 229 8.47 0.92 -0.09
N ASN A 230 7.50 0.05 -0.39
CA ASN A 230 7.55 -0.90 -1.50
C ASN A 230 6.16 -1.32 -1.95
N TRP A 231 6.07 -1.81 -3.19
CA TRP A 231 4.94 -2.54 -3.71
C TRP A 231 5.18 -4.02 -3.52
N THR A 232 4.34 -4.66 -2.73
CA THR A 232 4.43 -6.09 -2.36
C THR A 232 3.21 -6.84 -2.85
N VAL A 233 3.42 -8.04 -3.35
CA VAL A 233 2.35 -8.97 -3.73
C VAL A 233 2.34 -10.19 -2.82
N ARG A 234 1.18 -10.89 -2.76
CA ARG A 234 1.11 -12.20 -2.12
C ARG A 234 1.96 -13.21 -2.89
N GLY A 235 2.63 -14.13 -2.19
CA GLY A 235 3.64 -15.01 -2.78
C GLY A 235 3.10 -16.05 -3.74
N ASP A 236 1.82 -16.36 -3.68
CA ASP A 236 1.12 -17.30 -4.57
C ASP A 236 0.43 -16.63 -5.77
N LEU A 237 0.65 -15.33 -5.99
CA LEU A 237 0.25 -14.67 -7.23
C LEU A 237 1.05 -15.26 -8.40
N ASP A 238 0.38 -15.50 -9.54
CA ASP A 238 1.04 -16.06 -10.73
C ASP A 238 2.34 -15.29 -11.05
N PRO A 239 3.49 -15.98 -11.18
CA PRO A 239 4.78 -15.34 -11.52
C PRO A 239 4.73 -14.50 -12.79
N LYS A 240 3.89 -14.84 -13.76
CA LYS A 240 3.70 -14.04 -14.98
C LYS A 240 3.03 -12.70 -14.68
N ILE A 241 2.08 -12.69 -13.74
CA ILE A 241 1.42 -11.45 -13.27
C ILE A 241 2.42 -10.62 -12.47
N GLN A 242 3.20 -11.24 -11.57
CA GLN A 242 4.26 -10.54 -10.84
C GLN A 242 5.26 -9.87 -11.80
N ALA A 243 5.69 -10.58 -12.85
CA ALA A 243 6.60 -10.05 -13.85
C ALA A 243 5.97 -8.88 -14.64
N LYS A 244 4.71 -9.00 -15.07
CA LYS A 244 3.98 -7.92 -15.76
C LYS A 244 3.87 -6.67 -14.87
N LEU A 245 3.48 -6.82 -13.60
CA LEU A 245 3.40 -5.71 -12.64
C LEU A 245 4.76 -5.04 -12.45
N THR A 246 5.81 -5.83 -12.25
CA THR A 246 7.17 -5.30 -12.12
C THR A 246 7.56 -4.49 -13.36
N GLN A 247 7.33 -5.01 -14.56
CA GLN A 247 7.64 -4.31 -15.81
C GLN A 247 6.82 -3.03 -15.97
N ALA A 248 5.52 -3.05 -15.62
CA ALA A 248 4.68 -1.88 -15.66
C ALA A 248 5.25 -0.74 -14.79
N PHE A 249 5.63 -1.03 -13.54
CA PHE A 249 6.27 -0.03 -12.68
C PHE A 249 7.61 0.47 -13.24
N LEU A 250 8.45 -0.41 -13.78
CA LEU A 250 9.77 -0.04 -14.29
C LEU A 250 9.72 0.76 -15.58
N LYS A 251 8.60 0.71 -16.33
CA LYS A 251 8.36 1.55 -17.52
C LYS A 251 7.97 2.99 -17.16
N LEU A 252 7.51 3.24 -15.94
CA LEU A 252 7.12 4.59 -15.52
C LEU A 252 8.33 5.53 -15.59
N ASP A 253 8.20 6.60 -16.38
CA ASP A 253 9.24 7.58 -16.63
C ASP A 253 8.65 9.00 -16.50
N PRO A 254 9.17 9.86 -15.63
CA PRO A 254 8.69 11.23 -15.48
C PRO A 254 8.90 12.11 -16.71
N ALA A 255 9.78 11.72 -17.63
CA ALA A 255 9.97 12.40 -18.90
C ALA A 255 8.85 12.10 -19.91
N ASN A 256 8.10 11.01 -19.71
CA ASN A 256 6.93 10.68 -20.54
C ASN A 256 5.71 11.48 -20.05
N PRO A 257 5.09 12.34 -20.89
CA PRO A 257 3.92 13.13 -20.50
C PRO A 257 2.76 12.30 -19.93
N ALA A 258 2.54 11.08 -20.44
CA ALA A 258 1.49 10.19 -19.97
C ALA A 258 1.75 9.62 -18.56
N HIS A 259 3.01 9.58 -18.13
CA HIS A 259 3.40 9.07 -16.80
C HIS A 259 3.64 10.17 -15.77
N LYS A 260 3.78 11.42 -16.22
CA LYS A 260 4.21 12.56 -15.40
C LYS A 260 3.32 12.76 -14.17
N GLU A 261 2.01 12.70 -14.34
CA GLU A 261 1.07 12.85 -13.24
C GLU A 261 1.19 11.71 -12.22
N ILE A 262 1.25 10.46 -12.70
CA ILE A 262 1.41 9.27 -11.85
C ILE A 262 2.69 9.41 -11.02
N MET A 263 3.80 9.73 -11.66
CA MET A 263 5.10 9.85 -11.00
C MET A 263 5.10 10.98 -9.96
N ALA A 264 4.51 12.12 -10.27
CA ALA A 264 4.37 13.25 -9.34
C ALA A 264 3.50 12.87 -8.12
N LEU A 265 2.35 12.21 -8.34
CA LEU A 265 1.47 11.76 -7.26
C LEU A 265 2.13 10.68 -6.38
N GLN A 266 2.92 9.79 -6.97
CA GLN A 266 3.72 8.80 -6.24
C GLN A 266 4.96 9.43 -5.58
N ARG A 267 5.31 10.69 -5.88
CA ARG A 267 6.55 11.34 -5.44
C ARG A 267 7.78 10.48 -5.78
N ALA A 268 7.78 9.93 -6.97
CA ALA A 268 8.81 9.03 -7.46
C ALA A 268 9.61 9.70 -8.59
N SER A 269 10.92 9.73 -8.47
CA SER A 269 11.81 10.07 -9.57
C SER A 269 11.96 8.87 -10.52
N LYS A 270 11.91 7.65 -9.96
CA LYS A 270 12.02 6.39 -10.68
C LYS A 270 11.52 5.24 -9.80
N PHE A 271 10.95 4.22 -10.41
CA PHE A 271 10.77 2.92 -9.75
C PHE A 271 11.97 2.02 -10.03
N ILE A 272 12.42 1.29 -9.02
CA ILE A 272 13.53 0.34 -9.09
C ILE A 272 13.10 -1.01 -8.50
N PRO A 273 13.68 -2.14 -8.95
CA PRO A 273 13.44 -3.42 -8.31
C PRO A 273 13.87 -3.39 -6.85
N THR A 274 13.15 -4.14 -6.00
CA THR A 274 13.54 -4.33 -4.62
C THR A 274 13.47 -5.81 -4.23
N LYS A 275 14.01 -6.14 -3.07
CA LYS A 275 14.06 -7.51 -2.55
C LYS A 275 13.96 -7.52 -1.04
N ALA A 276 13.54 -8.66 -0.48
CA ALA A 276 13.28 -8.80 0.96
C ALA A 276 14.50 -8.47 1.83
N GLU A 277 15.71 -8.78 1.35
CA GLU A 277 16.96 -8.54 2.09
C GLU A 277 17.20 -7.07 2.39
N ASN A 278 16.68 -6.15 1.56
CA ASN A 278 16.81 -4.71 1.76
C ASN A 278 16.15 -4.25 3.08
N TYR A 279 15.15 -5.00 3.56
CA TYR A 279 14.37 -4.68 4.77
C TYR A 279 14.85 -5.40 6.04
N LYS A 280 15.98 -6.12 5.97
CA LYS A 280 16.55 -6.81 7.14
C LYS A 280 16.92 -5.84 8.27
N GLY A 281 17.38 -4.63 7.93
CA GLY A 281 17.66 -3.59 8.92
C GLY A 281 16.39 -3.12 9.65
N ILE A 282 15.23 -3.08 8.96
CA ILE A 282 13.93 -2.77 9.56
C ILE A 282 13.49 -3.88 10.52
N GLU A 283 13.66 -5.14 10.13
CA GLU A 283 13.37 -6.29 11.00
C GLU A 283 14.24 -6.26 12.27
N THR A 284 15.54 -6.03 12.14
CA THR A 284 16.47 -5.88 13.26
C THR A 284 16.08 -4.73 14.19
N ALA A 285 15.74 -3.58 13.62
CA ALA A 285 15.27 -2.42 14.40
C ALA A 285 13.96 -2.71 15.14
N ALA A 286 13.03 -3.46 14.53
CA ALA A 286 11.77 -3.84 15.14
C ALA A 286 11.95 -4.82 16.31
N GLN A 287 12.88 -5.77 16.19
CA GLN A 287 13.27 -6.67 17.28
C GLN A 287 13.92 -5.89 18.43
N ALA A 288 14.88 -5.01 18.12
CA ALA A 288 15.55 -4.18 19.13
C ALA A 288 14.60 -3.22 19.85
N ALA A 289 13.58 -2.70 19.15
CA ALA A 289 12.54 -1.85 19.73
C ALA A 289 11.45 -2.64 20.48
N GLY A 290 11.49 -3.98 20.51
CA GLY A 290 10.48 -4.83 21.15
C GLY A 290 9.13 -4.85 20.43
N LEU A 291 9.09 -4.46 19.16
CA LEU A 291 7.87 -4.40 18.33
C LEU A 291 7.64 -5.67 17.49
N LEU A 292 8.62 -6.54 17.43
CA LEU A 292 8.53 -7.93 16.96
C LEU A 292 9.06 -8.86 18.04
N LYS A 293 8.39 -10.01 18.19
CA LYS A 293 8.79 -11.10 19.09
C LYS A 293 9.60 -12.14 18.34
#